data_6a5850ad22fab74d2b92f2c604309447
#
_entry.id   6a5850ad22fab74d2b92f2c604309447
#
_cell.length_a   1.000
_cell.length_b   1.000
_cell.length_c   1.000
_cell.angle_alpha   90.00
_cell.angle_beta   90.00
_cell.angle_gamma   90.00
#
_symmetry.space_group_name_H-M   'P 1'
#
loop_
_entity.id
_entity.type
_entity.pdbx_description
1 polymer ?
#
loop_
_entity_poly.entity_id
_entity_poly.type
_entity_poly.pdbx_seq_one_letter_code
_entity_poly.pdbx_strand_id
1 'polypeptide(L)'
;FDRQFVKLRAEQFRDQLERRERGELTDEQLLPLRLQNGWYIQRYAPMARIAVPYGEISSTQLRMLARIAREYDQPDPALLAQAQATQDALQASQPGATLPAPPLRYGYGHFTTRTNCQFNWIPLSKAAEVMELLASVSMHGIQTSGNDIRNINADAWEGVAQDSVVDCRPFAEITRQWSSLHPEFSYLPRKFKISYNGAVEDRAATGWYDIGLLGVKNAQGEVGFTVKVGGGMGR
;
A
#
# COMPACT_ATOMS: atom_id res chain seq x y z
N PHE A 1 15.10 4.63 0.92
CA PHE A 1 14.58 5.48 2.00
C PHE A 1 15.31 5.16 3.29
N ASP A 2 15.81 6.20 3.95
CA ASP A 2 16.49 6.09 5.21
C ASP A 2 15.48 5.70 6.32
N ARG A 3 15.83 4.70 7.13
CA ARG A 3 15.04 4.28 8.30
C ARG A 3 14.75 5.43 9.25
N GLN A 4 15.72 6.33 9.43
CA GLN A 4 15.58 7.51 10.27
C GLN A 4 14.48 8.44 9.77
N PHE A 5 14.41 8.67 8.46
CA PHE A 5 13.36 9.48 7.85
C PHE A 5 11.96 8.88 8.10
N VAL A 6 11.82 7.56 7.90
CA VAL A 6 10.53 6.88 8.13
C VAL A 6 10.14 6.92 9.61
N LYS A 7 11.12 6.83 10.53
CA LYS A 7 10.89 6.97 11.96
C LYS A 7 10.40 8.38 12.32
N LEU A 8 11.05 9.42 11.79
CA LEU A 8 10.60 10.81 11.97
C LEU A 8 9.17 11.03 11.45
N ARG A 9 8.79 10.39 10.35
CA ARG A 9 7.40 10.42 9.85
C ARG A 9 6.43 9.76 10.84
N ALA A 10 6.81 8.68 11.49
CA ALA A 10 5.99 8.03 12.52
C ALA A 10 5.81 8.95 13.75
N GLU A 11 6.88 9.59 14.21
CA GLU A 11 6.84 10.55 15.32
C GLU A 11 5.96 11.76 14.97
N GLN A 12 6.10 12.32 13.77
CA GLN A 12 5.26 13.42 13.29
C GLN A 12 3.77 13.01 13.24
N PHE A 13 3.48 11.80 12.78
CA PHE A 13 2.10 11.32 12.71
C PHE A 13 1.52 11.08 14.11
N ARG A 14 2.32 10.65 15.06
CA ARG A 14 1.92 10.55 16.48
C ARG A 14 1.48 11.91 17.03
N ASP A 15 2.28 12.95 16.85
CA ASP A 15 1.90 14.33 17.26
C ASP A 15 0.59 14.78 16.60
N GLN A 16 0.41 14.51 15.31
CA GLN A 16 -0.82 14.85 14.60
C GLN A 16 -2.05 14.11 15.16
N LEU A 17 -1.92 12.85 15.55
CA LEU A 17 -3.01 12.09 16.19
C LEU A 17 -3.33 12.64 17.58
N GLU A 18 -2.32 12.92 18.39
CA GLU A 18 -2.49 13.52 19.72
C GLU A 18 -3.14 14.90 19.64
N ARG A 19 -2.76 15.74 18.68
CA ARG A 19 -3.40 17.04 18.43
C ARG A 19 -4.87 16.88 18.02
N ARG A 20 -5.19 15.88 17.22
CA ARG A 20 -6.58 15.56 16.90
C ARG A 20 -7.36 15.13 18.15
N GLU A 21 -6.79 14.30 19.03
CA GLU A 21 -7.41 13.88 20.28
C GLU A 21 -7.67 15.04 21.22
N ARG A 22 -6.80 16.04 21.25
CA ARG A 22 -6.97 17.29 22.03
C ARG A 22 -7.91 18.29 21.34
N GLY A 23 -8.43 17.98 20.15
CA GLY A 23 -9.31 18.88 19.40
C GLY A 23 -8.60 20.03 18.67
N GLU A 24 -7.26 20.00 18.59
CA GLU A 24 -6.45 20.99 17.86
C GLU A 24 -6.45 20.76 16.35
N LEU A 25 -6.78 19.55 15.90
CA LEU A 25 -6.98 19.20 14.50
C LEU A 25 -8.34 18.56 14.30
N THR A 26 -9.07 18.99 13.27
CA THR A 26 -10.31 18.32 12.85
C THR A 26 -10.00 17.08 12.01
N ASP A 27 -11.00 16.22 11.81
CA ASP A 27 -10.87 15.04 10.93
C ASP A 27 -10.59 15.43 9.47
N GLU A 28 -11.12 16.56 9.01
CA GLU A 28 -10.86 17.11 7.67
C GLU A 28 -9.39 17.58 7.52
N GLN A 29 -8.84 18.20 8.55
CA GLN A 29 -7.45 18.64 8.57
C GLN A 29 -6.49 17.44 8.68
N LEU A 30 -6.85 16.41 9.42
CA LEU A 30 -6.08 15.18 9.53
C LEU A 30 -6.15 14.33 8.24
N LEU A 31 -7.20 14.44 7.44
CA LEU A 31 -7.41 13.63 6.24
C LEU A 31 -6.22 13.61 5.27
N PRO A 32 -5.69 14.73 4.77
CA PRO A 32 -4.52 14.70 3.89
C PRO A 32 -3.27 14.13 4.57
N LEU A 33 -3.08 14.40 5.86
CA LEU A 33 -1.92 13.95 6.62
C LEU A 33 -1.89 12.41 6.78
N ARG A 34 -3.03 11.81 7.14
CA ARG A 34 -3.13 10.36 7.24
C ARG A 34 -3.05 9.65 5.89
N LEU A 35 -3.62 10.25 4.83
CA LEU A 35 -3.53 9.68 3.49
C LEU A 35 -2.09 9.64 2.98
N GLN A 36 -1.27 10.64 3.24
CA GLN A 36 0.16 10.63 2.90
C GLN A 36 0.93 9.46 3.54
N ASN A 37 0.43 8.92 4.65
CA ASN A 37 1.05 7.82 5.39
C ASN A 37 0.36 6.46 5.17
N GLY A 38 -0.58 6.36 4.23
CA GLY A 38 -1.23 5.10 3.89
C GLY A 38 -2.45 4.74 4.76
N TRP A 39 -2.97 5.68 5.55
CA TRP A 39 -4.07 5.44 6.46
C TRP A 39 -5.41 5.93 5.91
N TYR A 40 -6.35 4.98 5.77
CA TYR A 40 -7.73 5.26 5.35
C TYR A 40 -8.69 5.04 6.51
N ILE A 41 -9.76 5.81 6.55
CA ILE A 41 -10.95 5.47 7.33
C ILE A 41 -12.02 5.10 6.32
N GLN A 42 -12.29 3.81 6.20
CA GLN A 42 -13.34 3.29 5.34
C GLN A 42 -14.66 3.18 6.13
N ARG A 43 -15.76 2.97 5.42
CA ARG A 43 -17.09 2.94 6.02
C ARG A 43 -17.23 1.96 7.20
N TYR A 44 -16.53 0.82 7.14
CA TYR A 44 -16.67 -0.26 8.12
C TYR A 44 -15.42 -0.54 8.93
N ALA A 45 -14.26 -0.10 8.46
CA ALA A 45 -12.98 -0.41 9.10
C ALA A 45 -11.90 0.63 8.76
N PRO A 46 -11.02 0.98 9.71
CA PRO A 46 -9.78 1.66 9.37
C PRO A 46 -8.89 0.73 8.52
N MET A 47 -8.18 1.29 7.55
CA MET A 47 -7.31 0.53 6.66
C MET A 47 -5.91 1.14 6.63
N ALA A 48 -4.91 0.31 6.89
CA ALA A 48 -3.51 0.62 6.64
C ALA A 48 -3.06 0.00 5.32
N ARG A 49 -2.38 0.77 4.48
CA ARG A 49 -1.76 0.28 3.26
C ARG A 49 -0.27 0.54 3.29
N ILE A 50 0.52 -0.50 3.07
CA ILE A 50 1.97 -0.52 3.20
C ILE A 50 2.56 -0.80 1.82
N ALA A 51 3.54 0.00 1.41
CA ALA A 51 4.19 -0.16 0.12
C ALA A 51 5.12 -1.38 0.12
N VAL A 52 5.05 -2.17 -0.95
CA VAL A 52 6.04 -3.16 -1.34
C VAL A 52 6.55 -2.74 -2.72
N PRO A 53 7.51 -1.79 -2.78
CA PRO A 53 7.93 -1.18 -4.02
C PRO A 53 8.37 -2.22 -5.05
N TYR A 54 7.93 -2.06 -6.29
CA TYR A 54 8.18 -2.96 -7.42
C TYR A 54 8.01 -4.47 -7.09
N GLY A 55 7.29 -4.80 -6.00
CA GLY A 55 6.96 -6.17 -5.59
C GLY A 55 8.05 -6.88 -4.79
N GLU A 56 9.17 -6.24 -4.51
CA GLU A 56 10.27 -6.86 -3.76
C GLU A 56 10.05 -6.79 -2.25
N ILE A 57 10.13 -7.92 -1.57
CA ILE A 57 9.95 -8.03 -0.13
C ILE A 57 10.95 -9.02 0.48
N SER A 58 11.60 -8.62 1.55
CA SER A 58 12.50 -9.50 2.30
C SER A 58 11.76 -10.39 3.30
N SER A 59 12.39 -11.48 3.72
CA SER A 59 11.84 -12.35 4.76
C SER A 59 11.64 -11.63 6.09
N THR A 60 12.50 -10.67 6.43
CA THR A 60 12.37 -9.83 7.64
C THR A 60 11.15 -8.93 7.56
N GLN A 61 10.92 -8.30 6.41
CA GLN A 61 9.74 -7.48 6.15
C GLN A 61 8.46 -8.32 6.21
N LEU A 62 8.46 -9.50 5.59
CA LEU A 62 7.30 -10.40 5.61
C LEU A 62 6.97 -10.87 7.05
N ARG A 63 7.98 -11.17 7.88
CA ARG A 63 7.78 -11.49 9.30
C ARG A 63 7.18 -10.32 10.07
N MET A 64 7.60 -9.08 9.78
CA MET A 64 7.02 -7.88 10.38
C MET A 64 5.56 -7.70 10.00
N LEU A 65 5.20 -7.86 8.72
CA LEU A 65 3.80 -7.83 8.28
C LEU A 65 2.97 -8.92 8.97
N ALA A 66 3.51 -10.13 9.13
CA ALA A 66 2.85 -11.22 9.85
C ALA A 66 2.66 -10.89 11.35
N ARG A 67 3.60 -10.18 11.98
CA ARG A 67 3.47 -9.68 13.34
C ARG A 67 2.34 -8.65 13.44
N ILE A 68 2.34 -7.67 12.54
CA ILE A 68 1.30 -6.63 12.50
C ILE A 68 -0.08 -7.25 12.31
N ALA A 69 -0.22 -8.26 11.43
CA ALA A 69 -1.47 -8.98 11.24
C ALA A 69 -1.99 -9.58 12.55
N ARG A 70 -1.15 -10.25 13.31
CA ARG A 70 -1.54 -10.94 14.54
C ARG A 70 -1.80 -10.01 15.72
N GLU A 71 -1.00 -8.95 15.86
CA GLU A 71 -1.01 -8.11 17.06
C GLU A 71 -1.88 -6.86 16.92
N TYR A 72 -2.08 -6.35 15.69
CA TYR A 72 -2.71 -5.05 15.45
C TYR A 72 -3.96 -5.10 14.56
N ASP A 73 -4.07 -6.07 13.63
CA ASP A 73 -5.21 -6.17 12.72
C ASP A 73 -6.38 -6.85 13.44
N GLN A 74 -6.94 -6.15 14.44
CA GLN A 74 -7.96 -6.66 15.35
C GLN A 74 -9.15 -5.70 15.39
N PRO A 75 -10.37 -6.14 14.98
CA PRO A 75 -11.58 -5.36 15.13
C PRO A 75 -11.91 -5.11 16.61
N ASP A 76 -12.70 -4.09 16.87
CA ASP A 76 -13.27 -3.86 18.19
C ASP A 76 -14.05 -5.09 18.67
N PRO A 77 -13.86 -5.56 19.92
CA PRO A 77 -14.57 -6.71 20.46
C PRO A 77 -16.11 -6.59 20.42
N ALA A 78 -16.65 -5.39 20.59
CA ALA A 78 -18.08 -5.15 20.48
C ALA A 78 -18.59 -5.36 19.03
N LEU A 79 -17.81 -4.94 18.05
CA LEU A 79 -18.11 -5.20 16.63
C LEU A 79 -18.07 -6.70 16.30
N LEU A 80 -17.11 -7.42 16.84
CA LEU A 80 -17.04 -8.88 16.69
C LEU A 80 -18.26 -9.57 17.30
N ALA A 81 -18.66 -9.18 18.51
CA ALA A 81 -19.83 -9.75 19.19
C ALA A 81 -21.13 -9.47 18.42
N GLN A 82 -21.28 -8.26 17.89
CA GLN A 82 -22.45 -7.88 17.07
C GLN A 82 -22.50 -8.69 15.76
N ALA A 83 -21.36 -8.87 15.10
CA ALA A 83 -21.27 -9.64 13.86
C ALA A 83 -21.59 -11.12 14.10
N GLN A 84 -21.10 -11.69 15.21
CA GLN A 84 -21.43 -13.07 15.62
C GLN A 84 -22.90 -13.22 15.93
N ALA A 85 -23.50 -12.34 16.72
CA ALA A 85 -24.92 -12.37 17.02
C ALA A 85 -25.81 -12.29 15.76
N THR A 86 -25.40 -11.49 14.79
CA THR A 86 -26.09 -11.38 13.49
C THR A 86 -26.02 -12.70 12.72
N GLN A 87 -24.86 -13.36 12.72
CA GLN A 87 -24.65 -14.66 12.06
C GLN A 87 -25.48 -15.76 12.74
N ASP A 88 -25.50 -15.79 14.06
CA ASP A 88 -26.27 -16.76 14.85
C ASP A 88 -27.79 -16.60 14.60
N ALA A 89 -28.28 -15.36 14.52
CA ALA A 89 -29.67 -15.07 14.19
C ALA A 89 -30.03 -15.51 12.76
N LEU A 90 -29.15 -15.32 11.77
CA LEU A 90 -29.33 -15.81 10.41
C LEU A 90 -29.36 -17.33 10.37
N GLN A 91 -28.45 -18.00 11.08
CA GLN A 91 -28.45 -19.47 11.16
C GLN A 91 -29.71 -20.03 11.80
N ALA A 92 -30.20 -19.38 12.84
CA ALA A 92 -31.44 -19.77 13.51
C ALA A 92 -32.68 -19.59 12.60
N SER A 93 -32.68 -18.53 11.78
CA SER A 93 -33.78 -18.27 10.83
C SER A 93 -33.77 -19.18 9.60
N GLN A 94 -32.64 -19.80 9.29
CA GLN A 94 -32.46 -20.69 8.13
C GLN A 94 -31.72 -21.98 8.54
N PRO A 95 -32.36 -22.87 9.30
CA PRO A 95 -31.77 -24.12 9.73
C PRO A 95 -31.36 -25.00 8.52
N GLY A 96 -30.09 -25.42 8.48
CA GLY A 96 -29.54 -26.22 7.39
C GLY A 96 -28.99 -25.44 6.20
N ALA A 97 -29.07 -24.10 6.18
CA ALA A 97 -28.39 -23.31 5.18
C ALA A 97 -26.89 -23.25 5.45
N THR A 98 -26.08 -23.39 4.40
CA THR A 98 -24.65 -23.09 4.47
C THR A 98 -24.48 -21.58 4.47
N LEU A 99 -24.24 -21.00 5.64
CA LEU A 99 -23.98 -19.58 5.74
C LEU A 99 -22.60 -19.25 5.13
N PRO A 100 -22.45 -18.06 4.54
CA PRO A 100 -21.14 -17.58 4.12
C PRO A 100 -20.18 -17.53 5.32
N ALA A 101 -18.88 -17.55 5.04
CA ALA A 101 -17.84 -17.44 6.06
C ALA A 101 -18.10 -16.25 7.02
N PRO A 102 -17.54 -16.28 8.25
CA PRO A 102 -17.77 -15.22 9.25
C PRO A 102 -17.69 -13.82 8.62
N PRO A 103 -18.61 -12.92 8.96
CA PRO A 103 -18.74 -11.62 8.30
C PRO A 103 -17.52 -10.71 8.50
N LEU A 104 -16.72 -10.97 9.54
CA LEU A 104 -15.49 -10.25 9.82
C LEU A 104 -14.29 -11.17 9.72
N ARG A 105 -13.38 -10.84 8.82
CA ARG A 105 -12.08 -11.48 8.70
C ARG A 105 -11.01 -10.49 9.15
N TYR A 106 -10.12 -10.93 10.04
CA TYR A 106 -9.08 -10.11 10.64
C TYR A 106 -7.83 -10.96 10.96
N GLY A 107 -6.76 -10.31 11.44
CA GLY A 107 -5.52 -10.98 11.79
C GLY A 107 -4.71 -11.44 10.56
N TYR A 108 -4.94 -10.83 9.40
CA TYR A 108 -4.21 -11.12 8.17
C TYR A 108 -4.09 -9.89 7.28
N GLY A 109 -2.96 -9.80 6.57
CA GLY A 109 -2.80 -8.84 5.49
C GLY A 109 -3.07 -9.48 4.13
N HIS A 110 -3.40 -8.68 3.13
CA HIS A 110 -3.47 -9.14 1.75
C HIS A 110 -2.64 -8.25 0.83
N PHE A 111 -2.00 -8.87 -0.15
CA PHE A 111 -1.28 -8.15 -1.18
C PHE A 111 -2.24 -7.73 -2.29
N THR A 112 -2.06 -6.50 -2.77
CA THR A 112 -2.88 -5.93 -3.82
C THR A 112 -2.20 -6.08 -5.18
N THR A 113 -2.97 -5.96 -6.27
CA THR A 113 -2.44 -5.93 -7.66
C THR A 113 -1.51 -4.75 -7.93
N ARG A 114 -1.37 -3.83 -6.99
CA ARG A 114 -0.46 -2.67 -7.05
C ARG A 114 0.69 -2.79 -6.06
N THR A 115 1.12 -4.04 -5.77
CA THR A 115 2.27 -4.32 -4.92
C THR A 115 2.24 -3.59 -3.57
N ASN A 116 1.09 -3.60 -2.90
CA ASN A 116 0.95 -3.11 -1.54
C ASN A 116 0.44 -4.23 -0.65
N CYS A 117 0.79 -4.20 0.64
CA CYS A 117 0.12 -4.99 1.66
C CYS A 117 -0.93 -4.13 2.35
N GLN A 118 -2.09 -4.70 2.64
CA GLN A 118 -3.23 -3.99 3.22
C GLN A 118 -3.79 -4.73 4.43
N PHE A 119 -4.04 -3.98 5.51
CA PHE A 119 -4.73 -4.42 6.72
C PHE A 119 -6.01 -3.60 6.89
N ASN A 120 -7.07 -4.19 7.43
CA ASN A 120 -8.38 -3.54 7.46
C ASN A 120 -8.93 -3.24 8.86
N TRP A 121 -8.20 -3.59 9.93
CA TRP A 121 -8.71 -3.46 11.30
C TRP A 121 -7.74 -2.80 12.27
N ILE A 122 -6.65 -2.19 11.77
CA ILE A 122 -5.71 -1.50 12.65
C ILE A 122 -6.32 -0.17 13.09
N PRO A 123 -6.64 0.03 14.37
CA PRO A 123 -7.21 1.29 14.85
C PRO A 123 -6.22 2.44 14.66
N LEU A 124 -6.75 3.63 14.34
CA LEU A 124 -5.92 4.80 14.06
C LEU A 124 -5.05 5.19 15.26
N SER A 125 -5.51 4.96 16.50
CA SER A 125 -4.74 5.15 17.73
C SER A 125 -3.45 4.31 17.80
N LYS A 126 -3.38 3.21 17.04
CA LYS A 126 -2.20 2.34 16.92
C LYS A 126 -1.33 2.63 15.69
N ALA A 127 -1.73 3.61 14.88
CA ALA A 127 -1.07 3.86 13.61
C ALA A 127 0.39 4.26 13.75
N ALA A 128 0.73 5.15 14.66
CA ALA A 128 2.11 5.59 14.87
C ALA A 128 3.02 4.45 15.35
N GLU A 129 2.53 3.59 16.26
CA GLU A 129 3.24 2.41 16.75
C GLU A 129 3.53 1.43 15.59
N VAL A 130 2.53 1.15 14.74
CA VAL A 130 2.71 0.31 13.55
C VAL A 130 3.68 0.93 12.56
N MET A 131 3.66 2.25 12.37
CA MET A 131 4.63 2.95 11.51
C MET A 131 6.07 2.82 12.03
N GLU A 132 6.28 2.87 13.35
CA GLU A 132 7.60 2.65 13.96
C GLU A 132 8.10 1.21 13.74
N LEU A 133 7.22 0.22 13.90
CA LEU A 133 7.56 -1.18 13.58
C LEU A 133 7.94 -1.34 12.12
N LEU A 134 7.19 -0.76 11.20
CA LEU A 134 7.51 -0.77 9.77
C LEU A 134 8.83 -0.08 9.47
N ALA A 135 9.11 1.07 10.11
CA ALA A 135 10.36 1.79 9.97
C ALA A 135 11.57 0.92 10.35
N SER A 136 11.44 0.06 11.38
CA SER A 136 12.51 -0.83 11.83
C SER A 136 12.98 -1.82 10.74
N VAL A 137 12.12 -2.12 9.76
CA VAL A 137 12.41 -3.00 8.61
C VAL A 137 12.41 -2.26 7.28
N SER A 138 12.53 -0.92 7.31
CA SER A 138 12.57 -0.06 6.11
C SER A 138 11.29 -0.16 5.26
N MET A 139 10.12 -0.26 5.88
CA MET A 139 8.81 -0.22 5.24
C MET A 139 8.01 1.00 5.68
N HIS A 140 7.07 1.43 4.85
CA HIS A 140 6.20 2.57 5.12
C HIS A 140 4.94 2.54 4.26
N GLY A 141 3.97 3.42 4.57
CA GLY A 141 2.75 3.61 3.80
C GLY A 141 2.78 4.80 2.82
N ILE A 142 3.91 5.47 2.66
CA ILE A 142 4.05 6.61 1.74
C ILE A 142 3.81 6.14 0.30
N GLN A 143 3.12 6.95 -0.52
CA GLN A 143 2.72 6.62 -1.91
C GLN A 143 1.70 5.48 -2.05
N THR A 144 1.06 5.05 -0.97
CA THR A 144 0.03 4.02 -1.05
C THR A 144 -1.39 4.58 -1.07
N SER A 145 -1.56 5.86 -0.72
CA SER A 145 -2.84 6.55 -0.70
C SER A 145 -2.72 8.05 -1.04
N GLY A 146 -3.85 8.73 -1.19
CA GLY A 146 -3.86 10.14 -1.56
C GLY A 146 -3.78 10.39 -3.08
N ASN A 147 -3.66 11.65 -3.43
CA ASN A 147 -3.52 12.14 -4.79
C ASN A 147 -2.07 12.49 -5.07
N ASP A 148 -1.25 11.47 -5.19
CA ASP A 148 0.18 11.53 -5.39
C ASP A 148 0.64 10.53 -6.48
N ILE A 149 1.94 10.52 -6.76
CA ILE A 149 2.56 9.43 -7.50
C ILE A 149 2.54 8.20 -6.60
N ARG A 150 1.83 7.18 -7.06
CA ARG A 150 1.63 5.95 -6.30
C ARG A 150 2.86 5.06 -6.33
N ASN A 151 2.92 4.12 -5.37
CA ASN A 151 3.94 3.08 -5.33
C ASN A 151 4.24 2.53 -6.72
N ILE A 152 5.53 2.52 -7.08
CA ILE A 152 5.99 2.12 -8.41
C ILE A 152 5.86 0.60 -8.57
N ASN A 153 5.22 0.18 -9.66
CA ASN A 153 5.07 -1.23 -10.00
C ASN A 153 6.19 -1.69 -10.94
N ALA A 154 6.46 -2.99 -10.90
CA ALA A 154 7.25 -3.69 -11.91
C ALA A 154 6.62 -5.04 -12.28
N ASP A 155 7.20 -5.75 -13.22
CA ASP A 155 6.86 -7.13 -13.53
C ASP A 155 7.03 -8.00 -12.27
N ALA A 156 6.11 -8.93 -12.03
CA ALA A 156 6.19 -9.87 -10.91
C ALA A 156 7.43 -10.80 -10.97
N TRP A 157 8.02 -10.96 -12.15
CA TRP A 157 9.21 -11.76 -12.39
C TRP A 157 10.44 -10.91 -12.66
N GLU A 158 10.40 -9.64 -12.27
CA GLU A 158 11.50 -8.71 -12.48
C GLU A 158 12.79 -9.25 -11.85
N GLY A 159 13.87 -9.29 -12.62
CA GLY A 159 15.17 -9.81 -12.22
C GLY A 159 15.34 -11.33 -12.29
N VAL A 160 14.27 -12.11 -12.61
CA VAL A 160 14.34 -13.58 -12.75
C VAL A 160 13.67 -14.11 -14.03
N ALA A 161 13.03 -13.26 -14.82
CA ALA A 161 12.38 -13.65 -16.06
C ALA A 161 13.41 -14.13 -17.10
N GLN A 162 13.12 -15.25 -17.79
CA GLN A 162 14.01 -15.78 -18.83
C GLN A 162 14.10 -14.84 -20.04
N ASP A 163 13.05 -14.11 -20.33
CA ASP A 163 12.93 -13.12 -21.40
C ASP A 163 13.35 -11.72 -20.96
N SER A 164 14.07 -11.59 -19.85
CA SER A 164 14.53 -10.31 -19.31
C SER A 164 15.50 -9.60 -20.28
N VAL A 165 15.16 -8.36 -20.60
CA VAL A 165 15.99 -7.45 -21.40
C VAL A 165 16.85 -6.60 -20.47
N VAL A 166 16.25 -6.09 -19.39
CA VAL A 166 16.89 -5.24 -18.39
C VAL A 166 16.25 -5.47 -17.00
N ASP A 167 17.02 -5.39 -15.94
CA ASP A 167 16.48 -5.33 -14.58
C ASP A 167 15.99 -3.91 -14.29
N CYS A 168 14.69 -3.74 -14.19
CA CYS A 168 14.08 -2.43 -13.96
C CYS A 168 14.03 -2.00 -12.49
N ARG A 169 14.35 -2.88 -11.53
CA ARG A 169 14.26 -2.56 -10.09
C ARG A 169 15.07 -1.33 -9.68
N PRO A 170 16.33 -1.14 -10.13
CA PRO A 170 17.08 0.07 -9.81
C PRO A 170 16.43 1.36 -10.31
N PHE A 171 15.86 1.34 -11.51
CA PHE A 171 15.17 2.50 -12.09
C PHE A 171 13.86 2.79 -11.38
N ALA A 172 13.10 1.75 -11.04
CA ALA A 172 11.89 1.86 -10.25
C ALA A 172 12.16 2.45 -8.87
N GLU A 173 13.26 2.03 -8.21
CA GLU A 173 13.67 2.56 -6.92
C GLU A 173 14.08 4.04 -7.00
N ILE A 174 14.86 4.45 -7.99
CA ILE A 174 15.23 5.86 -8.21
C ILE A 174 13.95 6.70 -8.39
N THR A 175 13.03 6.24 -9.25
CA THR A 175 11.76 6.95 -9.48
C THR A 175 10.94 7.05 -8.22
N ARG A 176 10.88 5.97 -7.43
CA ARG A 176 10.18 5.95 -6.13
C ARG A 176 10.77 6.96 -5.15
N GLN A 177 12.08 6.95 -4.97
CA GLN A 177 12.75 7.87 -4.05
C GLN A 177 12.58 9.33 -4.46
N TRP A 178 12.78 9.63 -5.73
CA TRP A 178 12.62 10.97 -6.26
C TRP A 178 11.19 11.50 -6.12
N SER A 179 10.18 10.67 -6.37
CA SER A 179 8.78 11.07 -6.32
C SER A 179 8.16 11.06 -4.91
N SER A 180 8.81 10.39 -3.95
CA SER A 180 8.29 10.30 -2.58
C SER A 180 8.31 11.65 -1.87
N LEU A 181 7.12 12.13 -1.47
CA LEU A 181 6.93 13.43 -0.79
C LEU A 181 7.50 14.63 -1.56
N HIS A 182 7.73 14.47 -2.86
CA HIS A 182 8.11 15.61 -3.69
C HIS A 182 6.98 16.65 -3.70
N PRO A 183 7.25 17.93 -3.44
CA PRO A 183 6.19 18.95 -3.29
C PRO A 183 5.24 19.02 -4.48
N GLU A 184 5.76 18.91 -5.70
CA GLU A 184 4.94 18.96 -6.93
C GLU A 184 4.05 17.75 -7.11
N PHE A 185 4.32 16.62 -6.42
CA PHE A 185 3.59 15.35 -6.59
C PHE A 185 2.74 14.96 -5.40
N SER A 186 2.74 15.78 -4.34
CA SER A 186 2.04 15.46 -3.09
C SER A 186 0.54 15.74 -3.13
N TYR A 187 0.09 16.62 -4.04
CA TYR A 187 -1.31 17.05 -4.15
C TYR A 187 -1.75 17.16 -5.60
N LEU A 188 -1.58 16.07 -6.36
CA LEU A 188 -2.04 15.99 -7.74
C LEU A 188 -3.58 16.04 -7.80
N PRO A 189 -4.19 16.46 -8.91
CA PRO A 189 -5.64 16.42 -9.09
C PRO A 189 -6.21 15.01 -8.94
N ARG A 190 -5.40 13.99 -9.23
CA ARG A 190 -5.74 12.57 -9.17
C ARG A 190 -4.48 11.75 -8.88
N LYS A 191 -4.67 10.56 -8.26
CA LYS A 191 -3.61 9.56 -8.11
C LYS A 191 -2.95 9.25 -9.45
N PHE A 192 -1.63 9.23 -9.50
CA PHE A 192 -0.83 8.97 -10.70
C PHE A 192 -0.03 7.68 -10.53
N LYS A 193 0.00 6.84 -11.55
CA LYS A 193 0.56 5.48 -11.48
C LYS A 193 1.62 5.26 -12.54
N ILE A 194 2.76 4.71 -12.13
CA ILE A 194 3.90 4.39 -12.99
C ILE A 194 4.20 2.89 -12.86
N SER A 195 4.51 2.23 -13.98
CA SER A 195 4.93 0.83 -14.00
C SER A 195 6.12 0.63 -14.91
N TYR A 196 7.01 -0.26 -14.52
CA TYR A 196 8.15 -0.73 -15.29
C TYR A 196 7.94 -2.17 -15.74
N ASN A 197 8.48 -2.52 -16.89
CA ASN A 197 8.59 -3.88 -17.37
C ASN A 197 9.93 -4.07 -18.08
N GLY A 198 10.76 -4.96 -17.53
CA GLY A 198 12.10 -5.23 -18.04
C GLY A 198 12.21 -6.44 -18.97
N ALA A 199 11.10 -7.11 -19.26
CA ALA A 199 11.04 -8.32 -20.07
C ALA A 199 10.42 -8.04 -21.45
N VAL A 200 10.56 -9.01 -22.38
CA VAL A 200 9.93 -8.93 -23.70
C VAL A 200 8.41 -8.97 -23.57
N GLU A 201 7.89 -9.87 -22.73
CA GLU A 201 6.45 -9.93 -22.44
C GLU A 201 6.05 -8.85 -21.42
N ASP A 202 5.04 -8.04 -21.75
CA ASP A 202 4.52 -6.98 -20.86
C ASP A 202 3.59 -7.57 -19.78
N ARG A 203 4.15 -8.27 -18.81
CA ARG A 203 3.42 -8.82 -17.65
C ARG A 203 3.03 -7.75 -16.62
N ALA A 204 3.68 -6.60 -16.64
CA ALA A 204 3.33 -5.46 -15.80
C ALA A 204 2.09 -4.70 -16.29
N ALA A 205 1.58 -5.03 -17.49
CA ALA A 205 0.46 -4.35 -18.14
C ALA A 205 0.68 -2.83 -18.25
N THR A 206 1.85 -2.43 -18.73
CA THR A 206 2.31 -1.03 -18.76
C THR A 206 1.35 -0.08 -19.47
N GLY A 207 0.57 -0.56 -20.44
CA GLY A 207 -0.45 0.24 -21.13
C GLY A 207 -1.64 0.67 -20.26
N TRP A 208 -1.80 0.15 -19.05
CA TRP A 208 -2.87 0.52 -18.11
C TRP A 208 -2.46 1.60 -17.11
N TYR A 209 -1.22 2.04 -17.16
CA TYR A 209 -0.65 3.02 -16.24
C TYR A 209 -0.61 4.41 -16.88
N ASP A 210 -0.64 5.44 -16.06
CA ASP A 210 -0.49 6.82 -16.54
C ASP A 210 0.86 6.99 -17.26
N ILE A 211 1.92 6.32 -16.75
CA ILE A 211 3.18 6.10 -17.46
C ILE A 211 3.57 4.63 -17.37
N GLY A 212 3.81 4.00 -18.51
CA GLY A 212 4.39 2.67 -18.65
C GLY A 212 5.77 2.74 -19.28
N LEU A 213 6.74 2.06 -18.70
CA LEU A 213 8.15 2.06 -19.10
C LEU A 213 8.59 0.63 -19.44
N LEU A 214 8.80 0.36 -20.75
CA LEU A 214 9.32 -0.93 -21.21
C LEU A 214 10.82 -0.81 -21.48
N GLY A 215 11.59 -1.64 -20.79
CA GLY A 215 13.03 -1.73 -20.97
C GLY A 215 13.40 -2.24 -22.35
N VAL A 216 14.32 -1.54 -23.02
CA VAL A 216 14.86 -1.91 -24.32
C VAL A 216 16.36 -1.78 -24.31
N LYS A 217 17.02 -2.46 -25.24
CA LYS A 217 18.46 -2.26 -25.54
C LYS A 217 18.63 -1.92 -27.00
N ASN A 218 19.52 -0.97 -27.29
CA ASN A 218 19.95 -0.70 -28.66
C ASN A 218 20.97 -1.73 -29.14
N ALA A 219 21.41 -1.60 -30.41
CA ALA A 219 22.41 -2.48 -31.00
C ALA A 219 23.77 -2.45 -30.29
N GLN A 220 24.07 -1.41 -29.55
CA GLN A 220 25.29 -1.24 -28.74
C GLN A 220 25.14 -1.81 -27.33
N GLY A 221 23.96 -2.32 -26.96
CA GLY A 221 23.67 -2.85 -25.64
C GLY A 221 23.32 -1.79 -24.60
N GLU A 222 23.16 -0.52 -24.99
CA GLU A 222 22.76 0.55 -24.09
C GLU A 222 21.29 0.41 -23.71
N VAL A 223 21.01 0.57 -22.40
CA VAL A 223 19.66 0.47 -21.86
C VAL A 223 18.86 1.76 -22.08
N GLY A 224 17.63 1.61 -22.50
CA GLY A 224 16.66 2.68 -22.61
C GLY A 224 15.25 2.19 -22.31
N PHE A 225 14.27 3.07 -22.46
CA PHE A 225 12.87 2.75 -22.21
C PHE A 225 11.98 3.25 -23.33
N THR A 226 11.10 2.38 -23.81
CA THR A 226 9.91 2.83 -24.53
C THR A 226 8.90 3.36 -23.53
N VAL A 227 8.52 4.62 -23.69
CA VAL A 227 7.60 5.30 -22.77
C VAL A 227 6.19 5.32 -23.36
N LYS A 228 5.25 4.71 -22.65
CA LYS A 228 3.81 4.80 -22.91
C LYS A 228 3.19 5.81 -21.97
N VAL A 229 2.33 6.70 -22.46
CA VAL A 229 1.65 7.72 -21.66
C VAL A 229 0.15 7.72 -21.95
N GLY A 230 -0.65 8.21 -20.99
CA GLY A 230 -2.09 8.36 -21.15
C GLY A 230 -2.89 7.07 -20.98
N GLY A 231 -2.30 6.03 -20.38
CA GLY A 231 -3.02 4.83 -19.99
C GLY A 231 -3.94 5.09 -18.79
N GLY A 232 -4.75 4.12 -18.47
CA GLY A 232 -5.64 4.15 -17.32
C GLY A 232 -6.87 3.29 -17.52
N MET A 233 -7.35 2.74 -16.40
CA MET A 233 -8.65 2.10 -16.34
C MET A 233 -9.61 3.06 -15.62
N GLY A 234 -10.36 3.78 -16.38
CA GLY A 234 -11.32 4.73 -15.86
C GLY A 234 -11.97 5.50 -17.02
N ARG A 235 -13.05 6.18 -16.70
CA ARG A 235 -13.72 7.07 -17.64
C ARG A 235 -12.91 8.33 -17.85
#